data_a768fc5e9c37dd3221ee5efb465ebe7d
#
_entry.id   a768fc5e9c37dd3221ee5efb465ebe7d
#
_cell.length_a   1.000
_cell.length_b   1.000
_cell.length_c   1.000
_cell.angle_alpha   90.00
_cell.angle_beta   90.00
_cell.angle_gamma   90.00
#
_symmetry.space_group_name_H-M   'P 1'
#
loop_
_entity.id
_entity.type
_entity.pdbx_description
1 polymer ?
#
loop_
_entity_poly.entity_id
_entity_poly.type
_entity_poly.pdbx_seq_one_letter_code
_entity_poly.pdbx_strand_id
1 'polypeptide(L)'
;MQVLPATIDRWPDVVTMLGGDLDKGCWCQAWRGRDEVAKAAGESRPETLRRQVQEAAPPPGYLAYIGKDVVGWCGVSVRGRTPRLDGSRTIPKLDDKPVWAIGCFLIRVGYRRRGVATALLAGVVNAAREAGAPGVEAYPIDPVGRRANANFAFVGLASMFDRAGFRRVLETNAHSDHLPRLLVRLDL
;
A
#
# COMPACT_ATOMS: atom_id res chain seq x y z
N MET A 1 0.28 13.47 -14.24
CA MET A 1 0.38 12.10 -13.68
C MET A 1 -1.04 11.70 -13.29
N GLN A 2 -1.50 10.55 -13.74
CA GLN A 2 -2.84 10.03 -13.44
C GLN A 2 -2.72 8.88 -12.45
N VAL A 3 -3.65 8.79 -11.48
CA VAL A 3 -3.73 7.69 -10.52
C VAL A 3 -5.09 7.03 -10.67
N LEU A 4 -5.09 5.72 -10.91
CA LEU A 4 -6.30 4.95 -11.21
C LEU A 4 -6.38 3.70 -10.34
N PRO A 5 -7.58 3.23 -9.97
CA PRO A 5 -7.75 1.97 -9.26
C PRO A 5 -7.27 0.78 -10.09
N ALA A 6 -6.73 -0.22 -9.43
CA ALA A 6 -6.45 -1.51 -10.03
C ALA A 6 -7.77 -2.25 -10.28
N THR A 7 -8.12 -2.37 -11.55
CA THR A 7 -9.33 -3.05 -12.05
C THR A 7 -8.92 -4.18 -13.00
N ILE A 8 -9.83 -5.06 -13.37
CA ILE A 8 -9.49 -6.24 -14.19
C ILE A 8 -9.01 -5.86 -15.60
N ASP A 9 -9.54 -4.78 -16.16
CA ASP A 9 -9.08 -4.21 -17.43
C ASP A 9 -7.64 -3.66 -17.37
N ARG A 10 -7.15 -3.31 -16.16
CA ARG A 10 -5.76 -2.88 -15.87
C ARG A 10 -4.89 -4.01 -15.31
N TRP A 11 -5.35 -5.25 -15.34
CA TRP A 11 -4.57 -6.38 -14.85
C TRP A 11 -3.19 -6.51 -15.52
N PRO A 12 -3.00 -6.29 -16.84
CA PRO A 12 -1.67 -6.29 -17.45
C PRO A 12 -0.71 -5.28 -16.82
N ASP A 13 -1.21 -4.12 -16.40
CA ASP A 13 -0.41 -3.08 -15.73
C ASP A 13 -0.05 -3.48 -14.29
N VAL A 14 -0.97 -4.17 -13.58
CA VAL A 14 -0.67 -4.76 -12.27
C VAL A 14 0.45 -5.80 -12.40
N VAL A 15 0.39 -6.66 -13.41
CA VAL A 15 1.46 -7.63 -13.70
C VAL A 15 2.77 -6.93 -14.04
N THR A 16 2.74 -5.87 -14.83
CA THR A 16 3.93 -5.05 -15.15
C THR A 16 4.57 -4.47 -13.88
N MET A 17 3.77 -4.07 -12.91
CA MET A 17 4.27 -3.49 -11.65
C MET A 17 4.76 -4.55 -10.66
N LEU A 18 4.07 -5.68 -10.53
CA LEU A 18 4.29 -6.64 -9.45
C LEU A 18 4.93 -7.96 -9.90
N GLY A 19 4.89 -8.25 -11.19
CA GLY A 19 5.21 -9.56 -11.76
C GLY A 19 6.66 -9.78 -12.20
N GLY A 20 7.60 -8.92 -11.82
CA GLY A 20 9.01 -8.98 -12.29
C GLY A 20 9.76 -10.29 -11.98
N ASP A 21 9.31 -11.06 -10.97
CA ASP A 21 9.67 -12.46 -10.72
C ASP A 21 8.38 -13.15 -10.27
N LEU A 22 7.64 -13.68 -11.23
CA LEU A 22 6.26 -14.12 -11.09
C LEU A 22 6.01 -15.02 -9.88
N ASP A 23 6.97 -15.88 -9.53
CA ASP A 23 6.79 -16.83 -8.43
C ASP A 23 7.31 -16.33 -7.08
N LYS A 24 8.18 -15.32 -7.05
CA LYS A 24 8.84 -14.84 -5.83
C LYS A 24 8.30 -13.53 -5.28
N GLY A 25 7.58 -12.75 -6.07
CA GLY A 25 7.00 -11.47 -5.67
C GLY A 25 5.99 -11.63 -4.53
N CYS A 26 5.83 -10.59 -3.69
CA CYS A 26 4.83 -10.61 -2.62
C CYS A 26 3.40 -10.40 -3.13
N TRP A 27 3.22 -9.86 -4.34
CA TRP A 27 1.93 -9.56 -4.96
C TRP A 27 0.96 -8.84 -3.99
N CYS A 28 1.50 -7.96 -3.16
CA CYS A 28 0.77 -7.26 -2.10
C CYS A 28 0.06 -8.15 -1.07
N GLN A 29 0.42 -9.44 -0.98
CA GLN A 29 -0.17 -10.38 -0.02
C GLN A 29 0.56 -10.42 1.34
N ALA A 30 1.63 -9.62 1.53
CA ALA A 30 2.42 -9.62 2.77
C ALA A 30 1.55 -9.32 4.00
N TRP A 31 0.67 -8.33 3.94
CA TRP A 31 -0.25 -7.97 5.03
C TRP A 31 -1.62 -8.64 4.91
N ARG A 32 -2.13 -8.78 3.69
CA ARG A 32 -3.43 -9.44 3.45
C ARG A 32 -3.40 -10.90 3.86
N GLY A 33 -2.28 -11.59 3.60
CA GLY A 33 -2.22 -13.02 3.72
C GLY A 33 -3.11 -13.71 2.66
N ARG A 34 -3.10 -15.04 2.68
CA ARG A 34 -4.08 -15.82 1.90
C ARG A 34 -5.36 -15.90 2.72
N ASP A 35 -6.48 -15.42 2.15
CA ASP A 35 -7.80 -15.61 2.73
C ASP A 35 -8.25 -17.09 2.64
N GLU A 36 -9.36 -17.44 3.27
CA GLU A 36 -9.83 -18.83 3.30
C GLU A 36 -10.18 -19.37 1.92
N VAL A 37 -10.68 -18.51 1.01
CA VAL A 37 -10.95 -18.87 -0.39
C VAL A 37 -9.66 -19.26 -1.09
N ALA A 38 -8.63 -18.43 -1.00
CA ALA A 38 -7.32 -18.70 -1.59
C ALA A 38 -6.66 -19.96 -1.03
N LYS A 39 -6.83 -20.23 0.27
CA LYS A 39 -6.32 -21.45 0.90
C LYS A 39 -7.04 -22.69 0.40
N ALA A 40 -8.37 -22.66 0.37
CA ALA A 40 -9.20 -23.78 -0.07
C ALA A 40 -9.00 -24.11 -1.55
N ALA A 41 -8.87 -23.07 -2.41
CA ALA A 41 -8.64 -23.23 -3.83
C ALA A 41 -7.16 -23.50 -4.22
N GLY A 42 -6.22 -23.41 -3.27
CA GLY A 42 -4.79 -23.54 -3.58
C GLY A 42 -4.22 -22.39 -4.40
N GLU A 43 -4.89 -21.22 -4.42
CA GLU A 43 -4.48 -20.07 -5.23
C GLU A 43 -3.04 -19.63 -4.93
N SER A 44 -2.29 -19.34 -5.98
CA SER A 44 -1.03 -18.61 -5.90
C SER A 44 -1.27 -17.14 -5.50
N ARG A 45 -0.20 -16.42 -5.12
CA ARG A 45 -0.31 -14.98 -4.77
C ARG A 45 -0.85 -14.12 -5.93
N PRO A 46 -0.40 -14.29 -7.20
CA PRO A 46 -0.99 -13.55 -8.32
C PRO A 46 -2.48 -13.87 -8.55
N GLU A 47 -2.88 -15.15 -8.45
CA GLU A 47 -4.29 -15.54 -8.59
C GLU A 47 -5.16 -14.92 -7.49
N THR A 48 -4.71 -14.97 -6.23
CA THR A 48 -5.37 -14.30 -5.11
C THR A 48 -5.52 -12.79 -5.36
N LEU A 49 -4.46 -12.11 -5.82
CA LEU A 49 -4.56 -10.68 -6.12
C LEU A 49 -5.49 -10.41 -7.29
N ARG A 50 -5.49 -11.24 -8.34
CA ARG A 50 -6.38 -11.09 -9.50
C ARG A 50 -7.85 -11.17 -9.08
N ARG A 51 -8.20 -12.15 -8.26
CA ARG A 51 -9.54 -12.27 -7.69
C ARG A 51 -9.88 -11.03 -6.84
N GLN A 52 -8.98 -10.57 -5.98
CA GLN A 52 -9.18 -9.35 -5.18
C GLN A 52 -9.39 -8.10 -6.06
N VAL A 53 -8.72 -8.01 -7.20
CA VAL A 53 -8.92 -6.92 -8.17
C VAL A 53 -10.34 -6.93 -8.76
N GLN A 54 -10.94 -8.11 -8.92
CA GLN A 54 -12.30 -8.25 -9.43
C GLN A 54 -13.38 -7.98 -8.39
N GLU A 55 -13.14 -8.35 -7.14
CA GLU A 55 -14.19 -8.48 -6.12
C GLU A 55 -14.08 -7.43 -5.00
N ALA A 56 -12.88 -6.90 -4.73
CA ALA A 56 -12.65 -6.09 -3.53
C ALA A 56 -13.13 -4.65 -3.67
N ALA A 57 -13.79 -4.16 -2.62
CA ALA A 57 -14.10 -2.76 -2.39
C ALA A 57 -13.55 -2.34 -1.01
N PRO A 58 -12.57 -1.43 -0.92
CA PRO A 58 -11.87 -0.77 -2.04
C PRO A 58 -11.03 -1.73 -2.88
N PRO A 59 -10.62 -1.31 -4.10
CA PRO A 59 -9.69 -2.09 -4.91
C PRO A 59 -8.37 -2.31 -4.14
N PRO A 60 -7.65 -3.43 -4.39
CA PRO A 60 -6.47 -3.80 -3.60
C PRO A 60 -5.27 -2.89 -3.82
N GLY A 61 -5.36 -1.94 -4.72
CA GLY A 61 -4.33 -0.94 -4.96
C GLY A 61 -4.66 0.04 -6.06
N TYR A 62 -3.76 0.99 -6.25
CA TYR A 62 -3.82 2.06 -7.23
C TYR A 62 -2.56 2.09 -8.08
N LEU A 63 -2.73 2.40 -9.35
CA LEU A 63 -1.66 2.49 -10.36
C LEU A 63 -1.43 3.96 -10.71
N ALA A 64 -0.15 4.36 -10.84
CA ALA A 64 0.22 5.68 -11.35
C ALA A 64 0.73 5.58 -12.78
N TYR A 65 0.31 6.53 -13.63
CA TYR A 65 0.66 6.62 -15.04
C TYR A 65 1.34 7.95 -15.38
N ILE A 66 2.35 7.89 -16.25
CA ILE A 66 2.93 9.03 -16.96
C ILE A 66 2.76 8.76 -18.45
N GLY A 67 1.88 9.54 -19.12
CA GLY A 67 1.45 9.18 -20.47
C GLY A 67 0.76 7.82 -20.48
N LYS A 68 1.29 6.88 -21.27
CA LYS A 68 0.81 5.50 -21.38
C LYS A 68 1.54 4.52 -20.46
N ASP A 69 2.63 4.95 -19.82
CA ASP A 69 3.46 4.09 -19.00
C ASP A 69 2.89 3.97 -17.59
N VAL A 70 2.66 2.74 -17.13
CA VAL A 70 2.46 2.45 -15.73
C VAL A 70 3.80 2.55 -14.99
N VAL A 71 3.87 3.40 -13.96
CA VAL A 71 5.14 3.75 -13.31
C VAL A 71 5.14 3.54 -11.80
N GLY A 72 3.97 3.28 -11.20
CA GLY A 72 3.86 3.10 -9.76
C GLY A 72 2.65 2.29 -9.34
N TRP A 73 2.78 1.68 -8.18
CA TRP A 73 1.76 0.93 -7.46
C TRP A 73 1.68 1.40 -6.01
N CYS A 74 0.47 1.50 -5.47
CA CYS A 74 0.20 1.66 -4.05
C CYS A 74 -0.78 0.60 -3.58
N GLY A 75 -0.36 -0.29 -2.69
CA GLY A 75 -1.21 -1.33 -2.12
C GLY A 75 -2.09 -0.77 -1.00
N VAL A 76 -3.40 -0.99 -1.09
CA VAL A 76 -4.42 -0.46 -0.17
C VAL A 76 -5.36 -1.56 0.27
N SER A 77 -5.83 -1.51 1.51
CA SER A 77 -6.88 -2.40 2.05
C SER A 77 -7.61 -1.71 3.19
N VAL A 78 -8.82 -2.15 3.52
CA VAL A 78 -9.43 -1.79 4.80
C VAL A 78 -8.70 -2.53 5.91
N ARG A 79 -8.28 -1.81 6.97
CA ARG A 79 -7.46 -2.39 8.05
C ARG A 79 -8.10 -3.65 8.65
N GLY A 80 -9.34 -3.57 9.09
CA GLY A 80 -10.06 -4.70 9.69
C GLY A 80 -10.32 -5.90 8.75
N ARG A 81 -10.10 -5.72 7.44
CA ARG A 81 -10.15 -6.79 6.43
C ARG A 81 -8.76 -7.29 6.02
N THR A 82 -7.74 -6.97 6.81
CA THR A 82 -6.33 -7.32 6.55
C THR A 82 -5.79 -8.11 7.73
N PRO A 83 -6.03 -9.45 7.80
CA PRO A 83 -5.84 -10.25 9.01
C PRO A 83 -4.47 -10.13 9.66
N ARG A 84 -3.39 -10.11 8.85
CA ARG A 84 -2.02 -9.99 9.37
C ARG A 84 -1.71 -8.60 9.92
N LEU A 85 -2.36 -7.57 9.41
CA LEU A 85 -2.20 -6.21 9.92
C LEU A 85 -3.11 -5.98 11.11
N ASP A 86 -4.35 -6.43 11.04
CA ASP A 86 -5.32 -6.26 12.13
C ASP A 86 -4.90 -7.01 13.40
N GLY A 87 -4.39 -8.24 13.25
CA GLY A 87 -3.82 -9.06 14.33
C GLY A 87 -2.34 -8.80 14.62
N SER A 88 -1.74 -7.70 14.10
CA SER A 88 -0.31 -7.45 14.27
C SER A 88 0.04 -7.08 15.72
N ARG A 89 0.97 -7.81 16.31
CA ARG A 89 1.53 -7.49 17.63
C ARG A 89 2.54 -6.35 17.61
N THR A 90 3.07 -6.02 16.44
CA THR A 90 4.09 -4.97 16.27
C THR A 90 3.53 -3.66 15.76
N ILE A 91 2.35 -3.67 15.13
CA ILE A 91 1.63 -2.48 14.67
C ILE A 91 0.27 -2.47 15.36
N PRO A 92 0.12 -1.80 16.50
CA PRO A 92 -1.13 -1.82 17.26
C PRO A 92 -2.27 -1.18 16.49
N LYS A 93 -3.49 -1.62 16.78
CA LYS A 93 -4.72 -1.02 16.29
C LYS A 93 -5.01 0.22 17.15
N LEU A 94 -5.40 1.33 16.52
CA LEU A 94 -5.76 2.55 17.25
C LEU A 94 -7.22 2.51 17.74
N ASP A 95 -8.11 2.06 16.86
CA ASP A 95 -9.55 2.02 17.07
C ASP A 95 -10.19 1.01 16.10
N ASP A 96 -11.53 0.87 16.17
CA ASP A 96 -12.29 -0.05 15.31
C ASP A 96 -12.82 0.59 14.03
N LYS A 97 -12.40 1.81 13.71
CA LYS A 97 -12.83 2.48 12.49
C LYS A 97 -12.33 1.73 11.25
N PRO A 98 -13.16 1.58 10.19
CA PRO A 98 -12.77 0.89 8.97
C PRO A 98 -11.88 1.79 8.07
N VAL A 99 -10.75 2.24 8.62
CA VAL A 99 -9.80 3.08 7.89
C VAL A 99 -9.13 2.30 6.77
N TRP A 100 -8.76 3.02 5.70
CA TRP A 100 -7.93 2.43 4.67
C TRP A 100 -6.47 2.39 5.13
N ALA A 101 -5.81 1.27 4.93
CA ALA A 101 -4.40 1.06 5.27
C ALA A 101 -3.55 0.96 4.02
N ILE A 102 -2.54 1.83 3.92
CA ILE A 102 -1.54 1.77 2.86
C ILE A 102 -0.44 0.81 3.29
N GLY A 103 -0.28 -0.29 2.56
CA GLY A 103 0.67 -1.36 2.89
C GLY A 103 2.04 -1.20 2.24
N CYS A 104 2.08 -0.70 1.00
CA CYS A 104 3.33 -0.55 0.26
C CYS A 104 3.22 0.40 -0.92
N PHE A 105 4.37 0.92 -1.34
CA PHE A 105 4.57 1.62 -2.61
C PHE A 105 5.63 0.88 -3.44
N LEU A 106 5.40 0.74 -4.74
CA LEU A 106 6.40 0.29 -5.68
C LEU A 106 6.49 1.31 -6.83
N ILE A 107 7.70 1.81 -7.07
CA ILE A 107 7.96 2.78 -8.15
C ILE A 107 9.00 2.17 -9.08
N ARG A 108 8.70 2.11 -10.38
CA ARG A 108 9.63 1.61 -11.39
C ARG A 108 10.96 2.36 -11.34
N VAL A 109 12.04 1.62 -11.52
CA VAL A 109 13.38 2.18 -11.69
C VAL A 109 13.34 3.17 -12.86
N GLY A 110 13.98 4.33 -12.73
CA GLY A 110 13.91 5.41 -13.73
C GLY A 110 12.77 6.43 -13.51
N TYR A 111 11.73 6.08 -12.74
CA TYR A 111 10.65 7.00 -12.39
C TYR A 111 10.67 7.45 -10.92
N ARG A 112 11.65 6.96 -10.15
CA ARG A 112 11.86 7.37 -8.75
C ARG A 112 12.26 8.84 -8.66
N ARG A 113 11.94 9.50 -7.54
CA ARG A 113 12.21 10.92 -7.26
C ARG A 113 11.55 11.90 -8.24
N ARG A 114 10.48 11.47 -8.93
CA ARG A 114 9.65 12.29 -9.82
C ARG A 114 8.25 12.55 -9.25
N GLY A 115 8.06 12.45 -7.94
CA GLY A 115 6.77 12.68 -7.28
C GLY A 115 5.75 11.55 -7.41
N VAL A 116 6.10 10.38 -7.99
CA VAL A 116 5.14 9.27 -8.23
C VAL A 116 4.50 8.76 -6.93
N ALA A 117 5.30 8.56 -5.87
CA ALA A 117 4.77 8.11 -4.57
C ALA A 117 3.82 9.15 -3.94
N THR A 118 4.15 10.44 -4.06
CA THR A 118 3.30 11.54 -3.57
C THR A 118 1.98 11.59 -4.33
N ALA A 119 2.02 11.41 -5.66
CA ALA A 119 0.79 11.36 -6.47
C ALA A 119 -0.07 10.15 -6.12
N LEU A 120 0.53 8.97 -5.94
CA LEU A 120 -0.18 7.76 -5.46
C LEU A 120 -0.86 8.00 -4.11
N LEU A 121 -0.13 8.59 -3.16
CA LEU A 121 -0.69 8.92 -1.84
C LEU A 121 -1.89 9.86 -1.96
N ALA A 122 -1.76 10.95 -2.72
CA ALA A 122 -2.85 11.90 -2.96
C ALA A 122 -4.06 11.22 -3.63
N GLY A 123 -3.82 10.38 -4.65
CA GLY A 123 -4.89 9.63 -5.32
C GLY A 123 -5.63 8.66 -4.40
N VAL A 124 -4.90 7.95 -3.54
CA VAL A 124 -5.50 7.04 -2.54
C VAL A 124 -6.32 7.82 -1.51
N VAL A 125 -5.80 8.95 -1.00
CA VAL A 125 -6.52 9.81 -0.05
C VAL A 125 -7.81 10.35 -0.65
N ASN A 126 -7.79 10.82 -1.92
CA ASN A 126 -8.99 11.29 -2.61
C ASN A 126 -10.00 10.17 -2.80
N ALA A 127 -9.57 9.00 -3.25
CA ALA A 127 -10.44 7.85 -3.42
C ALA A 127 -11.06 7.37 -2.08
N ALA A 128 -10.29 7.42 -0.99
CA ALA A 128 -10.79 7.08 0.34
C ALA A 128 -11.86 8.08 0.80
N ARG A 129 -11.67 9.37 0.52
CA ARG A 129 -12.65 10.43 0.82
C ARG A 129 -13.93 10.25 0.01
N GLU A 130 -13.81 9.99 -1.29
CA GLU A 130 -14.96 9.71 -2.18
C GLU A 130 -15.73 8.46 -1.77
N ALA A 131 -15.04 7.46 -1.22
CA ALA A 131 -15.66 6.23 -0.70
C ALA A 131 -16.22 6.38 0.72
N GLY A 132 -16.16 7.56 1.34
CA GLY A 132 -16.64 7.80 2.70
C GLY A 132 -15.83 7.06 3.78
N ALA A 133 -14.56 6.74 3.53
CA ALA A 133 -13.71 6.13 4.54
C ALA A 133 -13.45 7.12 5.70
N PRO A 134 -13.44 6.67 6.96
CA PRO A 134 -13.24 7.57 8.10
C PRO A 134 -11.80 8.06 8.24
N GLY A 135 -10.87 7.50 7.46
CA GLY A 135 -9.47 7.90 7.47
C GLY A 135 -8.56 6.98 6.69
N VAL A 136 -7.30 7.39 6.57
CA VAL A 136 -6.24 6.59 5.95
C VAL A 136 -5.09 6.45 6.95
N GLU A 137 -4.59 5.22 7.10
CA GLU A 137 -3.40 4.89 7.88
C GLU A 137 -2.25 4.42 7.00
N ALA A 138 -1.04 4.66 7.45
CA ALA A 138 0.17 4.12 6.86
C ALA A 138 1.24 3.87 7.93
N TYR A 139 2.29 3.13 7.53
CA TYR A 139 3.32 2.69 8.48
C TYR A 139 4.73 2.96 7.93
N PRO A 140 5.06 4.25 7.64
CA PRO A 140 6.34 4.64 7.08
C PRO A 140 7.50 4.51 8.05
N ILE A 141 8.72 4.65 7.51
CA ILE A 141 9.93 4.90 8.30
C ILE A 141 10.29 6.38 8.31
N ASP A 142 10.97 6.81 9.38
CA ASP A 142 11.63 8.12 9.44
C ASP A 142 13.16 7.90 9.48
N PRO A 143 13.88 8.14 8.38
CA PRO A 143 15.31 7.86 8.33
C PRO A 143 16.19 8.83 9.10
N VAL A 144 15.65 9.87 9.69
CA VAL A 144 16.28 10.94 10.49
C VAL A 144 17.77 11.16 10.15
N GLY A 145 18.03 12.11 9.24
CA GLY A 145 19.42 12.51 8.90
C GLY A 145 20.22 11.52 8.05
N ARG A 146 19.68 10.35 7.70
CA ARG A 146 20.33 9.37 6.81
C ARG A 146 19.50 9.09 5.55
N ARG A 147 20.14 8.57 4.51
CA ARG A 147 19.45 8.11 3.31
C ARG A 147 18.78 6.77 3.58
N ALA A 148 17.47 6.65 3.35
CA ALA A 148 16.78 5.38 3.42
C ALA A 148 17.24 4.44 2.30
N ASN A 149 17.42 3.16 2.62
CA ASN A 149 17.66 2.13 1.61
C ASN A 149 16.40 1.92 0.76
N ALA A 150 16.55 2.02 -0.56
CA ALA A 150 15.43 1.94 -1.50
C ALA A 150 14.65 0.61 -1.41
N ASN A 151 15.31 -0.48 -1.00
CA ASN A 151 14.69 -1.80 -0.87
C ASN A 151 13.74 -1.88 0.35
N PHE A 152 13.93 -1.01 1.34
CA PHE A 152 13.12 -0.95 2.55
C PHE A 152 12.15 0.24 2.56
N ALA A 153 12.31 1.20 1.63
CA ALA A 153 11.46 2.38 1.51
C ALA A 153 10.08 2.10 0.89
N PHE A 154 9.74 0.83 0.61
CA PHE A 154 8.42 0.46 0.09
C PHE A 154 7.27 0.83 1.03
N VAL A 155 7.52 1.00 2.31
CA VAL A 155 6.53 1.46 3.31
C VAL A 155 6.28 2.97 3.26
N GLY A 156 7.04 3.71 2.46
CA GLY A 156 7.02 5.18 2.40
C GLY A 156 7.93 5.83 3.45
N LEU A 157 8.16 7.11 3.29
CA LEU A 157 8.92 7.95 4.21
C LEU A 157 7.98 8.86 4.99
N ALA A 158 8.18 9.01 6.30
CA ALA A 158 7.35 9.84 7.17
C ALA A 158 7.15 11.26 6.63
N SER A 159 8.22 11.89 6.13
CA SER A 159 8.15 13.23 5.56
C SER A 159 7.21 13.39 4.36
N MET A 160 6.91 12.31 3.62
CA MET A 160 5.92 12.33 2.54
C MET A 160 4.50 12.41 3.11
N PHE A 161 4.23 11.68 4.17
CA PHE A 161 2.94 11.68 4.87
C PHE A 161 2.71 12.97 5.64
N ASP A 162 3.75 13.51 6.32
CA ASP A 162 3.67 14.80 7.00
C ASP A 162 3.23 15.91 6.03
N ARG A 163 3.83 15.98 4.83
CA ARG A 163 3.44 16.94 3.79
C ARG A 163 2.04 16.73 3.25
N ALA A 164 1.50 15.52 3.35
CA ALA A 164 0.13 15.19 2.96
C ALA A 164 -0.88 15.38 4.12
N GLY A 165 -0.46 15.94 5.26
CA GLY A 165 -1.32 16.26 6.39
C GLY A 165 -1.59 15.08 7.34
N PHE A 166 -0.87 13.98 7.21
CA PHE A 166 -0.98 12.87 8.17
C PHE A 166 -0.35 13.27 9.50
N ARG A 167 -1.03 12.90 10.57
CA ARG A 167 -0.54 13.05 11.94
C ARG A 167 0.27 11.81 12.32
N ARG A 168 1.46 11.98 12.89
CA ARG A 168 2.22 10.91 13.53
C ARG A 168 1.53 10.53 14.84
N VAL A 169 1.12 9.27 14.96
CA VAL A 169 0.36 8.81 16.13
C VAL A 169 1.27 8.16 17.16
N LEU A 170 2.07 7.19 16.72
CA LEU A 170 3.02 6.49 17.59
C LEU A 170 4.15 5.84 16.79
N GLU A 171 5.25 5.56 17.46
CA GLU A 171 6.29 4.65 16.99
C GLU A 171 5.86 3.21 17.29
N THR A 172 5.96 2.33 16.29
CA THR A 172 5.57 0.93 16.41
C THR A 172 6.78 0.03 16.71
N ASN A 173 6.52 -1.20 17.15
CA ASN A 173 7.57 -2.22 17.30
C ASN A 173 7.92 -2.92 15.97
N ALA A 174 7.29 -2.55 14.85
CA ALA A 174 7.65 -3.02 13.52
C ALA A 174 8.83 -2.22 12.98
N HIS A 175 9.74 -2.89 12.28
CA HIS A 175 10.94 -2.26 11.72
C HIS A 175 11.01 -2.44 10.20
N SER A 176 11.68 -1.50 9.54
CA SER A 176 12.12 -1.57 8.15
C SER A 176 13.42 -0.77 8.03
N ASP A 177 14.44 -1.31 7.34
CA ASP A 177 15.79 -0.71 7.27
C ASP A 177 16.41 -0.44 8.67
N HIS A 178 16.18 -1.33 9.63
CA HIS A 178 16.58 -1.18 11.05
C HIS A 178 16.00 0.06 11.75
N LEU A 179 15.00 0.69 11.16
CA LEU A 179 14.25 1.81 11.74
C LEU A 179 12.88 1.38 12.19
N PRO A 180 12.38 1.90 13.33
CA PRO A 180 11.00 1.69 13.71
C PRO A 180 10.06 2.29 12.66
N ARG A 181 8.94 1.62 12.44
CA ARG A 181 7.87 2.15 11.61
C ARG A 181 6.97 3.02 12.47
N LEU A 182 6.62 4.17 11.94
CA LEU A 182 5.63 5.05 12.57
C LEU A 182 4.23 4.63 12.16
N LEU A 183 3.26 4.71 13.04
CA LEU A 183 1.85 4.73 12.66
C LEU A 183 1.46 6.18 12.40
N VAL A 184 1.08 6.48 11.17
CA VAL A 184 0.58 7.79 10.76
C VAL A 184 -0.86 7.68 10.28
N ARG A 185 -1.68 8.71 10.55
CA ARG A 185 -3.10 8.72 10.23
C ARG A 185 -3.56 10.07 9.72
N LEU A 186 -4.41 10.04 8.73
CA LEU A 186 -5.21 11.17 8.25
C LEU A 186 -6.69 10.83 8.46
N ASP A 187 -7.38 11.56 9.32
CA ASP A 187 -8.84 11.49 9.45
C ASP A 187 -9.48 12.29 8.29
N LEU A 188 -10.57 11.79 7.68
CA LEU A 188 -11.20 12.32 6.47
C LEU A 188 -12.58 12.90 6.73
#